data_c554db483831e3d7614eadb5f41245a0
#
_entry.id   c554db483831e3d7614eadb5f41245a0
#
_cell.length_a   1.000
_cell.length_b   1.000
_cell.length_c   1.000
_cell.angle_alpha   90.00
_cell.angle_beta   90.00
_cell.angle_gamma   90.00
#
_symmetry.space_group_name_H-M   'P 1'
#
loop_
_entity.id
_entity.type
_entity.pdbx_description
1 polymer ?
#
loop_
_entity_poly.entity_id
_entity_poly.type
_entity_poly.pdbx_seq_one_letter_code
_entity_poly.pdbx_strand_id
1 'polypeptide(L)'
;MSLGVEDVKVGTGAEAVSGKRVTVHYVGTLTDGKKFDSSRDRGQGFTFGLGAGQVIQGWDQGVAGMKVGGVRKLTIPPELGYGSRGAAGVIPPNATLLFEVELLDVK
;
A
#
# COMPACT_ATOMS: atom_id res chain seq x y z
N MET A 1 -7.28 6.04 -15.13
CA MET A 1 -7.20 4.72 -14.50
C MET A 1 -7.70 4.82 -13.07
N SER A 2 -8.29 3.78 -12.56
CA SER A 2 -8.75 3.72 -11.18
C SER A 2 -7.87 2.76 -10.37
N LEU A 3 -7.98 2.87 -9.04
CA LEU A 3 -7.30 1.97 -8.12
C LEU A 3 -7.82 0.54 -8.30
N GLY A 4 -6.92 -0.41 -8.49
CA GLY A 4 -7.23 -1.83 -8.50
C GLY A 4 -7.01 -2.43 -7.13
N VAL A 5 -7.99 -3.18 -6.63
CA VAL A 5 -7.93 -3.82 -5.32
C VAL A 5 -8.30 -5.29 -5.47
N GLU A 6 -7.42 -6.17 -4.98
CA GLU A 6 -7.67 -7.61 -5.02
C GLU A 6 -7.33 -8.21 -3.65
N ASP A 7 -8.31 -8.80 -2.97
CA ASP A 7 -8.06 -9.51 -1.72
C ASP A 7 -7.50 -10.90 -2.02
N VAL A 8 -6.23 -11.11 -1.66
CA VAL A 8 -5.60 -12.44 -1.73
C VAL A 8 -6.06 -13.29 -0.56
N LYS A 9 -6.18 -12.65 0.61
CA LYS A 9 -6.66 -13.29 1.83
C LYS A 9 -7.43 -12.25 2.63
N VAL A 10 -8.64 -12.61 3.06
CA VAL A 10 -9.43 -11.75 3.94
C VAL A 10 -9.07 -12.07 5.38
N GLY A 11 -8.66 -11.06 6.14
CA GLY A 11 -8.33 -11.23 7.54
C GLY A 11 -9.57 -11.37 8.41
N THR A 12 -9.36 -11.71 9.68
CA THR A 12 -10.45 -11.92 10.63
C THR A 12 -10.36 -10.97 11.83
N GLY A 13 -9.31 -10.14 11.90
CA GLY A 13 -9.14 -9.21 13.01
C GLY A 13 -9.82 -7.86 12.78
N ALA A 14 -9.34 -6.85 13.50
CA ALA A 14 -9.91 -5.51 13.45
C ALA A 14 -9.82 -4.91 12.04
N GLU A 15 -10.82 -4.14 11.68
CA GLU A 15 -10.89 -3.50 10.36
C GLU A 15 -10.13 -2.19 10.35
N ALA A 16 -9.36 -1.95 9.27
CA ALA A 16 -8.68 -0.69 9.03
C ALA A 16 -9.67 0.35 8.56
N VAL A 17 -9.90 1.36 9.38
CA VAL A 17 -10.80 2.47 9.05
C VAL A 17 -10.04 3.79 9.17
N SER A 18 -10.51 4.79 8.42
CA SER A 18 -9.92 6.13 8.45
C SER A 18 -9.90 6.65 9.90
N GLY A 19 -8.78 7.25 10.28
CA GLY A 19 -8.56 7.76 11.63
C GLY A 19 -7.81 6.80 12.54
N LYS A 20 -7.64 5.55 12.14
CA LYS A 20 -6.88 4.57 12.93
C LYS A 20 -5.42 4.55 12.51
N ARG A 21 -4.56 4.13 13.44
CA ARG A 21 -3.16 3.84 13.11
C ARG A 21 -3.08 2.37 12.69
N VAL A 22 -2.46 2.13 11.56
CA VAL A 22 -2.34 0.77 11.01
C VAL A 22 -0.88 0.42 10.81
N THR A 23 -0.53 -0.84 11.00
CA THR A 23 0.80 -1.38 10.76
C THR A 23 0.70 -2.43 9.68
N VAL A 24 1.55 -2.32 8.67
CA VAL A 24 1.54 -3.22 7.51
C VAL A 24 2.95 -3.72 7.20
N HIS A 25 3.01 -4.90 6.57
CA HIS A 25 4.14 -5.28 5.73
C HIS A 25 3.73 -5.09 4.28
N TYR A 26 4.68 -4.70 3.44
CA TYR A 26 4.39 -4.51 2.03
C TYR A 26 5.60 -4.78 1.15
N VAL A 27 5.31 -5.12 -0.09
CA VAL A 27 6.30 -5.19 -1.17
C VAL A 27 5.74 -4.39 -2.34
N GLY A 28 6.53 -3.45 -2.85
CA GLY A 28 6.15 -2.63 -4.00
C GLY A 28 7.03 -2.93 -5.20
N THR A 29 6.38 -3.12 -6.35
CA THR A 29 7.07 -3.38 -7.62
C THR A 29 6.53 -2.47 -8.72
N LEU A 30 7.34 -2.28 -9.75
CA LEU A 30 6.91 -1.65 -11.00
C LEU A 30 6.28 -2.71 -11.91
N THR A 31 5.65 -2.26 -12.99
CA THR A 31 4.96 -3.20 -13.91
C THR A 31 5.92 -4.15 -14.62
N ASP A 32 7.21 -3.83 -14.68
CA ASP A 32 8.24 -4.73 -15.22
C ASP A 32 8.72 -5.76 -14.20
N GLY A 33 8.17 -5.74 -12.98
CA GLY A 33 8.53 -6.66 -11.91
C GLY A 33 9.66 -6.18 -11.02
N LYS A 34 10.23 -5.01 -11.28
CA LYS A 34 11.34 -4.49 -10.48
C LYS A 34 10.83 -4.03 -9.12
N LYS A 35 11.36 -4.61 -8.04
CA LYS A 35 11.02 -4.22 -6.68
C LYS A 35 11.68 -2.87 -6.36
N PHE A 36 10.90 -1.91 -5.88
CA PHE A 36 11.42 -0.59 -5.53
C PHE A 36 11.41 -0.34 -4.02
N ASP A 37 10.61 -1.09 -3.26
CA ASP A 37 10.57 -0.93 -1.81
C ASP A 37 9.95 -2.17 -1.18
N SER A 38 10.35 -2.47 0.07
CA SER A 38 9.78 -3.58 0.83
C SER A 38 10.07 -3.41 2.31
N SER A 39 9.03 -3.39 3.13
CA SER A 39 9.19 -3.40 4.58
C SER A 39 9.72 -4.77 5.05
N ARG A 40 9.42 -5.84 4.32
CA ARG A 40 9.89 -7.19 4.67
C ARG A 40 11.40 -7.29 4.60
N ASP A 41 12.02 -6.61 3.62
CA ASP A 41 13.48 -6.60 3.49
C ASP A 41 14.16 -5.91 4.68
N ARG A 42 13.46 -4.98 5.32
CA ARG A 42 13.94 -4.28 6.51
C ARG A 42 13.63 -5.04 7.81
N GLY A 43 12.79 -6.08 7.72
CA GLY A 43 12.37 -6.86 8.88
C GLY A 43 11.53 -6.11 9.90
N GLN A 44 10.88 -5.01 9.47
CA GLN A 44 10.10 -4.17 10.38
C GLN A 44 8.86 -3.65 9.67
N GLY A 45 7.69 -3.81 10.30
CA GLY A 45 6.42 -3.29 9.78
C GLY A 45 6.43 -1.77 9.72
N PHE A 46 5.58 -1.23 8.87
CA PHE A 46 5.43 0.20 8.67
C PHE A 46 4.10 0.67 9.26
N THR A 47 4.14 1.68 10.13
CA THR A 47 2.96 2.21 10.80
C THR A 47 2.63 3.60 10.30
N PHE A 48 1.35 3.85 9.99
CA PHE A 48 0.90 5.17 9.54
C PHE A 48 -0.55 5.41 9.96
N GLY A 49 -0.96 6.68 9.97
CA GLY A 49 -2.36 7.07 10.19
C GLY A 49 -3.15 6.93 8.90
N LEU A 50 -4.15 6.05 8.90
CA LEU A 50 -4.96 5.79 7.71
C LEU A 50 -5.89 6.98 7.43
N GLY A 51 -5.87 7.44 6.18
CA GLY A 51 -6.72 8.56 5.74
C GLY A 51 -6.17 9.93 6.09
N ALA A 52 -4.95 10.01 6.65
CA ALA A 52 -4.38 11.28 7.10
C ALA A 52 -3.45 11.94 6.08
N GLY A 53 -3.31 11.38 4.90
CA GLY A 53 -2.40 11.92 3.88
C GLY A 53 -0.92 11.69 4.18
N GLN A 54 -0.61 10.75 5.06
CA GLN A 54 0.78 10.43 5.43
C GLN A 54 1.45 9.51 4.42
N VAL A 55 0.67 8.89 3.54
CA VAL A 55 1.10 7.96 2.51
C VAL A 55 0.46 8.35 1.19
N ILE A 56 0.86 7.70 0.10
CA ILE A 56 0.24 7.95 -1.20
C ILE A 56 -1.25 7.64 -1.15
N GLN A 57 -2.04 8.34 -1.97
CA GLN A 57 -3.50 8.21 -1.92
C GLN A 57 -3.98 6.79 -2.18
N GLY A 58 -3.26 6.05 -3.06
CA GLY A 58 -3.60 4.65 -3.34
C GLY A 58 -3.57 3.78 -2.09
N TRP A 59 -2.72 4.10 -1.11
CA TRP A 59 -2.69 3.38 0.16
C TRP A 59 -3.82 3.81 1.08
N ASP A 60 -4.05 5.12 1.23
CA ASP A 60 -5.16 5.61 2.06
C ASP A 60 -6.50 5.04 1.60
N GLN A 61 -6.68 4.89 0.29
CA GLN A 61 -7.90 4.32 -0.29
C GLN A 61 -7.87 2.79 -0.29
N GLY A 62 -6.72 2.20 -0.61
CA GLY A 62 -6.63 0.76 -0.84
C GLY A 62 -6.49 -0.08 0.42
N VAL A 63 -5.91 0.46 1.49
CA VAL A 63 -5.78 -0.26 2.76
C VAL A 63 -7.06 -0.18 3.59
N ALA A 64 -7.85 0.86 3.40
CA ALA A 64 -9.14 1.00 4.09
C ALA A 64 -10.02 -0.21 3.80
N GLY A 65 -10.59 -0.79 4.85
CA GLY A 65 -11.45 -1.97 4.75
C GLY A 65 -10.73 -3.30 4.91
N MET A 66 -9.39 -3.31 4.93
CA MET A 66 -8.66 -4.53 5.25
C MET A 66 -8.90 -4.91 6.72
N LYS A 67 -8.78 -6.19 7.01
CA LYS A 67 -8.83 -6.70 8.38
C LYS A 67 -7.48 -7.30 8.74
N VAL A 68 -7.12 -7.22 10.01
CA VAL A 68 -5.85 -7.78 10.50
C VAL A 68 -5.75 -9.26 10.11
N GLY A 69 -4.61 -9.63 9.56
CA GLY A 69 -4.35 -10.96 9.01
C GLY A 69 -4.63 -11.05 7.51
N GLY A 70 -5.24 -10.02 6.92
CA GLY A 70 -5.52 -10.00 5.48
C GLY A 70 -4.31 -9.60 4.64
N VAL A 71 -4.36 -10.02 3.38
CA VAL A 71 -3.37 -9.65 2.36
C VAL A 71 -4.13 -9.13 1.15
N ARG A 72 -3.73 -7.96 0.65
CA ARG A 72 -4.40 -7.30 -0.46
C ARG A 72 -3.39 -6.84 -1.49
N LYS A 73 -3.70 -7.06 -2.77
CA LYS A 73 -2.90 -6.51 -3.87
C LYS A 73 -3.52 -5.22 -4.35
N LEU A 74 -2.70 -4.19 -4.48
CA LEU A 74 -3.13 -2.88 -4.97
C LEU A 74 -2.42 -2.58 -6.28
N THR A 75 -3.19 -2.18 -7.28
CA THR A 75 -2.67 -1.62 -8.54
C THR A 75 -2.97 -0.14 -8.50
N ILE A 76 -1.94 0.68 -8.33
CA ILE A 76 -2.09 2.11 -8.05
C ILE A 76 -1.68 2.89 -9.29
N PRO A 77 -2.63 3.60 -9.93
CA PRO A 77 -2.29 4.44 -11.09
C PRO A 77 -1.44 5.64 -10.64
N PRO A 78 -0.71 6.27 -11.56
CA PRO A 78 0.20 7.37 -11.21
C PRO A 78 -0.47 8.48 -10.41
N GLU A 79 -1.70 8.84 -10.73
CA GLU A 79 -2.41 9.95 -10.06
C GLU A 79 -2.71 9.65 -8.58
N LEU A 80 -2.68 8.40 -8.16
CA LEU A 80 -2.84 8.00 -6.76
C LEU A 80 -1.52 7.56 -6.13
N GLY A 81 -0.44 7.64 -6.89
CA GLY A 81 0.91 7.32 -6.45
C GLY A 81 1.83 8.54 -6.52
N TYR A 82 2.89 8.44 -7.29
CA TYR A 82 3.91 9.50 -7.38
C TYR A 82 3.76 10.39 -8.60
N GLY A 83 2.73 10.17 -9.42
CA GLY A 83 2.35 11.06 -10.51
C GLY A 83 3.41 11.24 -11.58
N SER A 84 3.40 12.43 -12.20
CA SER A 84 4.33 12.77 -13.28
C SER A 84 5.75 13.01 -12.78
N ARG A 85 5.97 13.19 -11.48
CA ARG A 85 7.30 13.39 -10.90
C ARG A 85 8.03 12.08 -10.66
N GLY A 86 7.31 11.02 -10.30
CA GLY A 86 7.93 9.81 -9.81
C GLY A 86 8.65 10.03 -8.49
N ALA A 87 9.60 9.16 -8.17
CA ALA A 87 10.49 9.30 -7.03
C ALA A 87 11.92 9.07 -7.54
N ALA A 88 12.75 10.09 -7.44
CA ALA A 88 14.07 10.12 -8.06
C ALA A 88 14.89 8.86 -7.74
N GLY A 89 15.44 8.24 -8.78
CA GLY A 89 16.28 7.07 -8.67
C GLY A 89 15.55 5.76 -8.39
N VAL A 90 14.23 5.79 -8.16
CA VAL A 90 13.47 4.61 -7.73
C VAL A 90 12.24 4.40 -8.60
N ILE A 91 11.38 5.42 -8.72
CA ILE A 91 10.12 5.33 -9.43
C ILE A 91 10.12 6.32 -10.59
N PRO A 92 9.96 5.82 -11.83
CA PRO A 92 9.93 6.73 -13.00
C PRO A 92 8.65 7.57 -13.02
N PRO A 93 8.64 8.65 -13.81
CA PRO A 93 7.42 9.44 -14.03
C PRO A 93 6.29 8.60 -14.59
N ASN A 94 5.06 8.89 -14.17
CA ASN A 94 3.84 8.26 -14.67
C ASN A 94 3.83 6.74 -14.46
N ALA A 95 4.42 6.25 -13.37
CA ALA A 95 4.50 4.81 -13.11
C ALA A 95 3.24 4.31 -12.41
N THR A 96 2.73 3.18 -12.88
CA THR A 96 1.75 2.38 -12.16
C THR A 96 2.49 1.52 -11.15
N LEU A 97 2.01 1.49 -9.91
CA LEU A 97 2.66 0.78 -8.82
C LEU A 97 1.86 -0.46 -8.44
N LEU A 98 2.57 -1.54 -8.15
CA LEU A 98 1.97 -2.79 -7.69
C LEU A 98 2.43 -3.03 -6.26
N PHE A 99 1.48 -3.13 -5.32
CA PHE A 99 1.80 -3.44 -3.94
C PHE A 99 1.10 -4.70 -3.48
N GLU A 100 1.79 -5.51 -2.69
CA GLU A 100 1.16 -6.54 -1.89
C GLU A 100 1.29 -6.10 -0.44
N VAL A 101 0.14 -5.93 0.24
CA VAL A 101 0.06 -5.37 1.58
C VAL A 101 -0.56 -6.37 2.52
N GLU A 102 0.11 -6.64 3.63
CA GLU A 102 -0.42 -7.47 4.72
C GLU A 102 -0.70 -6.56 5.92
N LEU A 103 -1.93 -6.59 6.44
CA LEU A 103 -2.30 -5.79 7.61
C LEU A 103 -1.96 -6.55 8.88
N LEU A 104 -1.09 -5.96 9.70
CA LEU A 104 -0.57 -6.60 10.91
C LEU A 104 -1.31 -6.13 12.17
N ASP A 105 -1.69 -4.86 12.24
CA ASP A 105 -2.29 -4.29 13.45
C ASP A 105 -3.12 -3.05 13.13
N VAL A 106 -4.12 -2.79 13.96
CA VAL A 106 -4.98 -1.59 13.91
C VAL A 106 -5.16 -1.08 15.33
N LYS A 107 -4.86 0.21 15.53
CA LYS A 107 -4.99 0.82 16.87
C LYS A 107 -5.86 2.06 16.86
#